data_3924987f8944609834fb3a2a8474d4e7
#
_entry.id   3924987f8944609834fb3a2a8474d4e7
#
_cell.length_a   1.000
_cell.length_b   1.000
_cell.length_c   1.000
_cell.angle_alpha   90.00
_cell.angle_beta   90.00
_cell.angle_gamma   90.00
#
_symmetry.space_group_name_H-M   'P 1'
#
loop_
_entity.id
_entity.type
_entity.pdbx_description
1 polymer ?
#
loop_
_entity_poly.entity_id
_entity_poly.type
_entity_poly.pdbx_seq_one_letter_code
_entity_poly.pdbx_strand_id
1 'polypeptide(L)'
;MPPNRHAVLSASSSHRWLHCNPSARLELEFEDRETEAAAEGTAAHALAEHKLRKALKMRSTRPVSKYDSDEMEMYTDSYLEFVLEAIEEARQDCPDPKVLIEQRLDFSCYVPDGFGTGDCLIVADKLLHIIDLKYGQGVLVNAEENPQMMLYALGALRIFDCLYDIETVSMTIYQPRRENVSTWVISVAELRDWAEKTLKPKAELAFKGEGEYCPGSWCQFCKATVKCRARADAKLQLAKYEFAQPPLLSDAEIGDILGKLDDLTKWANELMAYAQEAAVNHGKQWPGYKLVESRTNRKYTDEDAVVAAARAAGYTDIFKKSLIPITEMEKLMGKKTFAEVLGSLVVKPKGKPTLVPASDRRPAITTTGAKQDFTDYKGEL
;
A
#
# COMPACT_ATOMS: atom_id res chain seq x y z
N MET A 1 -22.99 -9.30 20.41
CA MET A 1 -22.72 -8.05 19.66
C MET A 1 -22.39 -8.44 18.24
N PRO A 2 -22.86 -7.76 17.21
CA PRO A 2 -22.50 -8.11 15.84
C PRO A 2 -20.99 -7.89 15.64
N PRO A 3 -20.28 -8.87 15.05
CA PRO A 3 -18.81 -8.88 15.04
C PRO A 3 -18.13 -7.94 14.04
N ASN A 4 -18.84 -7.15 13.26
CA ASN A 4 -18.28 -6.48 12.06
C ASN A 4 -18.52 -4.96 11.97
N ARG A 5 -18.55 -4.24 13.09
CA ARG A 5 -18.59 -2.77 12.98
C ARG A 5 -17.19 -2.23 13.30
N HIS A 6 -16.51 -1.72 12.27
CA HIS A 6 -15.27 -0.94 12.46
C HIS A 6 -15.58 0.29 13.32
N ALA A 7 -14.64 0.65 14.22
CA ALA A 7 -14.73 1.91 14.93
C ALA A 7 -14.71 3.08 13.94
N VAL A 8 -15.46 4.13 14.19
CA VAL A 8 -15.43 5.36 13.37
C VAL A 8 -13.99 5.90 13.29
N LEU A 9 -13.30 5.85 14.42
CA LEU A 9 -11.88 6.18 14.51
C LEU A 9 -11.05 4.90 14.61
N SER A 10 -11.00 4.12 13.52
CA SER A 10 -10.22 2.88 13.49
C SER A 10 -8.72 3.17 13.55
N ALA A 11 -7.95 2.24 14.13
CA ALA A 11 -6.49 2.34 14.20
C ALA A 11 -5.87 2.40 12.79
N SER A 12 -6.33 1.58 11.85
CA SER A 12 -5.80 1.54 10.48
C SER A 12 -6.02 2.84 9.69
N SER A 13 -7.04 3.64 10.06
CA SER A 13 -7.31 4.95 9.43
C SER A 13 -6.74 6.13 10.21
N SER A 14 -6.01 5.88 11.31
CA SER A 14 -5.56 6.92 12.25
C SER A 14 -4.66 7.97 11.61
N HIS A 15 -3.77 7.57 10.72
CA HIS A 15 -2.93 8.52 9.99
C HIS A 15 -3.77 9.56 9.24
N ARG A 16 -4.92 9.19 8.69
CA ARG A 16 -5.80 10.12 7.99
C ARG A 16 -6.57 11.02 8.95
N TRP A 17 -7.31 10.45 9.92
CA TRP A 17 -8.15 11.28 10.78
C TRP A 17 -7.36 12.12 11.80
N LEU A 18 -6.11 11.79 12.09
CA LEU A 18 -5.21 12.66 12.87
C LEU A 18 -4.76 13.90 12.11
N HIS A 19 -4.67 13.84 10.79
CA HIS A 19 -4.27 14.95 9.93
C HIS A 19 -5.46 15.74 9.38
N CYS A 20 -6.54 15.04 9.03
CA CYS A 20 -7.76 15.62 8.50
C CYS A 20 -8.94 15.16 9.38
N ASN A 21 -9.12 15.83 10.52
CA ASN A 21 -10.10 15.39 11.53
C ASN A 21 -11.51 15.22 10.96
N PRO A 22 -12.06 16.14 10.13
CA PRO A 22 -13.42 15.96 9.59
C PRO A 22 -13.59 14.73 8.69
N SER A 23 -12.49 14.17 8.16
CA SER A 23 -12.56 13.03 7.24
C SER A 23 -13.22 11.80 7.86
N ALA A 24 -13.09 11.60 9.18
CA ALA A 24 -13.69 10.45 9.86
C ALA A 24 -15.23 10.40 9.75
N ARG A 25 -15.86 11.55 9.85
CA ARG A 25 -17.33 11.66 9.71
C ARG A 25 -17.76 11.77 8.25
N LEU A 26 -16.99 12.51 7.45
CA LEU A 26 -17.27 12.65 6.02
C LEU A 26 -17.31 11.29 5.30
N GLU A 27 -16.43 10.36 5.66
CA GLU A 27 -16.40 9.04 5.04
C GLU A 27 -17.61 8.16 5.31
N LEU A 28 -18.36 8.44 6.39
CA LEU A 28 -19.61 7.72 6.69
C LEU A 28 -20.72 7.99 5.67
N GLU A 29 -20.61 9.06 4.89
CA GLU A 29 -21.53 9.39 3.80
C GLU A 29 -21.28 8.58 2.52
N PHE A 30 -20.19 7.79 2.49
CA PHE A 30 -19.77 7.01 1.33
C PHE A 30 -19.82 5.52 1.63
N GLU A 31 -20.25 4.75 0.63
CA GLU A 31 -20.29 3.29 0.72
C GLU A 31 -18.88 2.71 0.91
N ASP A 32 -18.81 1.65 1.68
CA ASP A 32 -17.59 0.87 1.84
C ASP A 32 -17.41 -0.04 0.62
N ARG A 33 -16.29 0.10 -0.07
CA ARG A 33 -15.93 -0.75 -1.20
C ARG A 33 -14.66 -1.49 -0.85
N GLU A 34 -14.79 -2.77 -0.60
CA GLU A 34 -13.62 -3.62 -0.42
C GLU A 34 -12.88 -3.74 -1.75
N THR A 35 -11.58 -3.41 -1.74
CA THR A 35 -10.72 -3.62 -2.91
C THR A 35 -10.20 -5.06 -2.92
N GLU A 36 -9.87 -5.59 -4.11
CA GLU A 36 -9.24 -6.92 -4.21
C GLU A 36 -7.96 -7.01 -3.37
N ALA A 37 -7.14 -5.97 -3.34
CA ALA A 37 -5.94 -5.92 -2.52
C ALA A 37 -6.24 -5.97 -1.01
N ALA A 38 -7.35 -5.36 -0.55
CA ALA A 38 -7.78 -5.45 0.85
C ALA A 38 -8.26 -6.86 1.19
N ALA A 39 -9.05 -7.48 0.29
CA ALA A 39 -9.52 -8.85 0.46
C ALA A 39 -8.37 -9.89 0.44
N GLU A 40 -7.38 -9.70 -0.45
CA GLU A 40 -6.14 -10.49 -0.47
C GLU A 40 -5.36 -10.33 0.85
N GLY A 41 -5.23 -9.09 1.34
CA GLY A 41 -4.60 -8.80 2.62
C GLY A 41 -5.28 -9.52 3.79
N THR A 42 -6.62 -9.47 3.85
CA THR A 42 -7.42 -10.17 4.87
C THR A 42 -7.17 -11.68 4.84
N ALA A 43 -7.08 -12.28 3.65
CA ALA A 43 -6.77 -13.71 3.50
C ALA A 43 -5.35 -14.04 4.01
N ALA A 44 -4.37 -13.18 3.73
CA ALA A 44 -2.99 -13.36 4.20
C ALA A 44 -2.89 -13.27 5.73
N HIS A 45 -3.59 -12.30 6.37
CA HIS A 45 -3.65 -12.23 7.84
C HIS A 45 -4.27 -13.49 8.45
N ALA A 46 -5.39 -13.97 7.91
CA ALA A 46 -6.03 -15.18 8.41
C ALA A 46 -5.11 -16.42 8.29
N LEU A 47 -4.34 -16.52 7.21
CA LEU A 47 -3.37 -17.60 7.02
C LEU A 47 -2.18 -17.48 7.98
N ALA A 48 -1.65 -16.27 8.16
CA ALA A 48 -0.57 -15.98 9.09
C ALA A 48 -0.98 -16.27 10.55
N GLU A 49 -2.18 -15.81 10.96
CA GLU A 49 -2.79 -16.16 12.24
C GLU A 49 -2.85 -17.68 12.44
N HIS A 50 -3.37 -18.42 11.44
CA HIS A 50 -3.47 -19.86 11.52
C HIS A 50 -2.10 -20.53 11.75
N LYS A 51 -1.09 -20.15 10.97
CA LYS A 51 0.26 -20.68 11.06
C LYS A 51 0.89 -20.41 12.42
N LEU A 52 0.78 -19.15 12.91
CA LEU A 52 1.32 -18.77 14.21
C LEU A 52 0.62 -19.49 15.37
N ARG A 53 -0.72 -19.61 15.34
CA ARG A 53 -1.46 -20.40 16.32
C ARG A 53 -1.02 -21.85 16.35
N LYS A 54 -0.80 -22.46 15.19
CA LYS A 54 -0.33 -23.85 15.08
C LYS A 54 1.08 -24.02 15.64
N ALA A 55 2.00 -23.12 15.34
CA ALA A 55 3.37 -23.15 15.86
C ALA A 55 3.39 -23.03 17.39
N LEU A 56 2.49 -22.23 17.96
CA LEU A 56 2.32 -22.07 19.41
C LEU A 56 1.40 -23.12 20.05
N LYS A 57 1.08 -24.20 19.33
CA LYS A 57 0.24 -25.33 19.80
C LYS A 57 -1.18 -24.91 20.21
N MET A 58 -1.69 -23.82 19.66
CA MET A 58 -3.05 -23.35 19.85
C MET A 58 -3.99 -24.00 18.82
N ARG A 59 -5.29 -24.10 19.15
CA ARG A 59 -6.30 -24.59 18.22
C ARG A 59 -6.51 -23.56 17.10
N SER A 60 -6.46 -24.02 15.87
CA SER A 60 -6.80 -23.21 14.70
C SER A 60 -7.20 -24.11 13.53
N THR A 61 -8.16 -23.67 12.74
CA THR A 61 -8.54 -24.32 11.49
C THR A 61 -7.97 -23.51 10.34
N ARG A 62 -7.33 -24.18 9.37
CA ARG A 62 -6.77 -23.51 8.21
C ARG A 62 -7.87 -22.78 7.44
N PRO A 63 -7.75 -21.46 7.21
CA PRO A 63 -8.66 -20.73 6.34
C PRO A 63 -8.49 -21.18 4.88
N VAL A 64 -9.54 -21.05 4.10
CA VAL A 64 -9.54 -21.30 2.65
C VAL A 64 -9.99 -20.03 1.95
N SER A 65 -9.20 -19.59 1.00
CA SER A 65 -9.47 -18.36 0.26
C SER A 65 -9.21 -18.56 -1.24
N LYS A 66 -9.90 -17.80 -2.07
CA LYS A 66 -9.62 -17.73 -3.51
C LYS A 66 -8.24 -17.10 -3.82
N TYR A 67 -7.62 -16.49 -2.84
CA TYR A 67 -6.29 -15.88 -2.95
C TYR A 67 -5.14 -16.81 -2.51
N ASP A 68 -5.46 -18.03 -2.08
CA ASP A 68 -4.44 -19.01 -1.69
C ASP A 68 -3.48 -19.26 -2.84
N SER A 69 -2.18 -19.11 -2.58
CA SER A 69 -1.11 -19.25 -3.56
C SER A 69 0.21 -19.63 -2.88
N ASP A 70 1.13 -20.24 -3.64
CA ASP A 70 2.47 -20.55 -3.13
C ASP A 70 3.21 -19.26 -2.66
N GLU A 71 2.95 -18.12 -3.30
CA GLU A 71 3.51 -16.84 -2.90
C GLU A 71 2.98 -16.41 -1.52
N MET A 72 1.67 -16.54 -1.29
CA MET A 72 1.06 -16.21 0.02
C MET A 72 1.57 -17.15 1.12
N GLU A 73 1.73 -18.46 0.80
CA GLU A 73 2.34 -19.40 1.74
C GLU A 73 3.74 -18.97 2.14
N MET A 74 4.60 -18.69 1.16
CA MET A 74 5.99 -18.28 1.38
C MET A 74 6.09 -17.03 2.26
N TYR A 75 5.30 -15.99 1.98
CA TYR A 75 5.36 -14.75 2.74
C TYR A 75 4.77 -14.84 4.13
N THR A 76 3.75 -15.68 4.32
CA THR A 76 3.21 -15.93 5.65
C THR A 76 4.09 -16.89 6.48
N ASP A 77 4.86 -17.77 5.85
CA ASP A 77 5.91 -18.55 6.52
C ASP A 77 7.06 -17.63 6.98
N SER A 78 7.49 -16.71 6.14
CA SER A 78 8.51 -15.72 6.49
C SER A 78 8.06 -14.82 7.68
N TYR A 79 6.79 -14.42 7.71
CA TYR A 79 6.24 -13.72 8.87
C TYR A 79 6.25 -14.58 10.13
N LEU A 80 5.85 -15.85 10.01
CA LEU A 80 5.88 -16.80 11.12
C LEU A 80 7.29 -16.94 11.70
N GLU A 81 8.30 -17.15 10.86
CA GLU A 81 9.69 -17.26 11.27
C GLU A 81 10.14 -16.01 12.03
N PHE A 82 9.86 -14.82 11.49
CA PHE A 82 10.17 -13.57 12.15
C PHE A 82 9.53 -13.43 13.55
N VAL A 83 8.24 -13.79 13.67
CA VAL A 83 7.55 -13.70 14.97
C VAL A 83 8.12 -14.71 15.97
N LEU A 84 8.46 -15.92 15.52
CA LEU A 84 9.08 -16.93 16.39
C LEU A 84 10.47 -16.49 16.88
N GLU A 85 11.27 -15.87 16.03
CA GLU A 85 12.55 -15.27 16.41
C GLU A 85 12.36 -14.17 17.47
N ALA A 86 11.39 -13.27 17.28
CA ALA A 86 11.08 -12.21 18.25
C ALA A 86 10.60 -12.77 19.61
N ILE A 87 9.90 -13.91 19.61
CA ILE A 87 9.51 -14.60 20.85
C ILE A 87 10.74 -15.18 21.56
N GLU A 88 11.67 -15.80 20.83
CA GLU A 88 12.89 -16.34 21.41
C GLU A 88 13.81 -15.23 21.94
N GLU A 89 13.88 -14.08 21.29
CA GLU A 89 14.57 -12.90 21.78
C GLU A 89 13.98 -12.44 23.13
N ALA A 90 12.64 -12.30 23.18
CA ALA A 90 11.95 -11.91 24.41
C ALA A 90 12.17 -12.92 25.58
N ARG A 91 12.38 -14.20 25.26
CA ARG A 91 12.69 -15.24 26.26
C ARG A 91 14.05 -15.12 26.91
N GLN A 92 14.97 -14.38 26.32
CA GLN A 92 16.29 -14.15 26.91
C GLN A 92 16.19 -13.34 28.21
N ASP A 93 15.25 -12.37 28.25
CA ASP A 93 15.06 -11.49 29.39
C ASP A 93 13.84 -11.90 30.25
N CYS A 94 12.82 -12.52 29.65
CA CYS A 94 11.60 -12.99 30.31
C CYS A 94 11.34 -14.46 29.92
N PRO A 95 11.52 -15.43 30.84
CA PRO A 95 11.44 -16.88 30.50
C PRO A 95 10.08 -17.32 29.94
N ASP A 96 8.99 -16.64 30.29
CA ASP A 96 7.63 -16.97 29.83
C ASP A 96 6.88 -15.72 29.34
N PRO A 97 7.30 -15.13 28.20
CA PRO A 97 6.63 -13.98 27.64
C PRO A 97 5.21 -14.37 27.17
N LYS A 98 4.25 -13.48 27.43
CA LYS A 98 2.88 -13.70 26.99
C LYS A 98 2.73 -13.32 25.52
N VAL A 99 2.39 -14.31 24.67
CA VAL A 99 2.12 -14.08 23.26
C VAL A 99 0.61 -14.07 23.02
N LEU A 100 0.13 -13.04 22.32
CA LEU A 100 -1.28 -12.83 21.98
C LEU A 100 -1.38 -12.63 20.48
N ILE A 101 -2.34 -13.32 19.85
CA ILE A 101 -2.55 -13.32 18.41
C ILE A 101 -3.95 -12.80 18.14
N GLU A 102 -4.10 -11.86 17.20
CA GLU A 102 -5.38 -11.22 16.86
C GLU A 102 -6.08 -10.68 18.12
N GLN A 103 -5.29 -9.96 18.94
CA GLN A 103 -5.77 -9.43 20.19
C GLN A 103 -6.60 -8.17 19.98
N ARG A 104 -7.84 -8.20 20.47
CA ARG A 104 -8.66 -6.98 20.52
C ARG A 104 -8.09 -6.02 21.57
N LEU A 105 -7.87 -4.79 21.14
CA LEU A 105 -7.26 -3.71 21.91
C LEU A 105 -8.23 -2.54 22.02
N ASP A 106 -8.54 -2.14 23.25
CA ASP A 106 -9.44 -1.04 23.55
C ASP A 106 -8.60 0.18 24.00
N PHE A 107 -8.61 1.21 23.19
CA PHE A 107 -7.98 2.50 23.48
C PHE A 107 -9.00 3.65 23.61
N SER A 108 -10.24 3.31 24.01
CA SER A 108 -11.35 4.26 24.13
C SER A 108 -11.13 5.34 25.22
N CYS A 109 -10.18 5.16 26.12
CA CYS A 109 -9.78 6.19 27.08
C CYS A 109 -9.12 7.41 26.41
N TYR A 110 -8.57 7.26 25.22
CA TYR A 110 -7.96 8.33 24.42
C TYR A 110 -8.76 8.68 23.17
N VAL A 111 -9.42 7.70 22.56
CA VAL A 111 -10.13 7.84 21.30
C VAL A 111 -11.58 7.39 21.49
N PRO A 112 -12.59 8.27 21.38
CA PRO A 112 -13.99 7.90 21.58
C PRO A 112 -14.39 6.67 20.74
N ASP A 113 -14.94 5.64 21.42
CA ASP A 113 -15.32 4.35 20.81
C ASP A 113 -14.17 3.64 20.09
N GLY A 114 -12.92 3.97 20.43
CA GLY A 114 -11.72 3.50 19.75
C GLY A 114 -11.34 2.07 20.16
N PHE A 115 -11.22 1.19 19.18
CA PHE A 115 -10.67 -0.15 19.33
C PHE A 115 -10.03 -0.63 18.04
N GLY A 116 -9.22 -1.66 18.15
CA GLY A 116 -8.61 -2.34 17.01
C GLY A 116 -8.22 -3.76 17.35
N THR A 117 -7.60 -4.45 16.42
CA THR A 117 -7.03 -5.78 16.62
C THR A 117 -5.57 -5.75 16.21
N GLY A 118 -4.68 -6.17 17.09
CA GLY A 118 -3.26 -6.30 16.79
C GLY A 118 -2.92 -7.72 16.41
N ASP A 119 -2.15 -7.91 15.34
CA ASP A 119 -1.86 -9.22 14.75
C ASP A 119 -1.08 -10.11 15.71
N CYS A 120 0.02 -9.58 16.26
CA CYS A 120 0.82 -10.29 17.26
C CYS A 120 1.35 -9.30 18.32
N LEU A 121 1.17 -9.66 19.59
CA LEU A 121 1.72 -8.95 20.74
C LEU A 121 2.58 -9.92 21.56
N ILE A 122 3.76 -9.48 21.94
CA ILE A 122 4.65 -10.17 22.88
C ILE A 122 4.80 -9.27 24.08
N VAL A 123 4.29 -9.73 25.22
CA VAL A 123 4.36 -9.01 26.50
C VAL A 123 5.37 -9.71 27.37
N ALA A 124 6.45 -9.03 27.71
CA ALA A 124 7.53 -9.48 28.59
C ALA A 124 7.74 -8.46 29.70
N ASP A 125 8.54 -8.80 30.69
CA ASP A 125 8.92 -7.86 31.75
C ASP A 125 9.59 -6.63 31.11
N LYS A 126 9.07 -5.44 31.43
CA LYS A 126 9.51 -4.13 30.91
C LYS A 126 9.32 -3.86 29.45
N LEU A 127 8.94 -4.85 28.64
CA LEU A 127 8.81 -4.74 27.18
C LEU A 127 7.44 -5.18 26.67
N LEU A 128 6.83 -4.33 25.88
CA LEU A 128 5.72 -4.68 24.99
C LEU A 128 6.19 -4.61 23.55
N HIS A 129 6.15 -5.73 22.82
CA HIS A 129 6.47 -5.75 21.39
C HIS A 129 5.21 -6.04 20.58
N ILE A 130 4.89 -5.17 19.64
CA ILE A 130 3.75 -5.29 18.73
C ILE A 130 4.29 -5.50 17.31
N ILE A 131 3.82 -6.56 16.65
CA ILE A 131 4.23 -6.90 15.29
C ILE A 131 2.98 -6.94 14.41
N ASP A 132 2.95 -6.14 13.36
CA ASP A 132 1.84 -5.96 12.44
C ASP A 132 2.28 -6.38 11.03
N LEU A 133 1.54 -7.30 10.43
CA LEU A 133 1.76 -7.79 9.08
C LEU A 133 1.15 -6.83 8.06
N LYS A 134 1.91 -6.38 7.10
CA LYS A 134 1.42 -5.62 5.95
C LYS A 134 1.67 -6.39 4.67
N TYR A 135 0.66 -7.10 4.19
CA TYR A 135 0.78 -7.95 3.01
C TYR A 135 0.80 -7.17 1.69
N GLY A 136 0.23 -5.95 1.67
CA GLY A 136 0.12 -5.13 0.47
C GLY A 136 1.46 -4.67 -0.12
N GLN A 137 1.52 -4.57 -1.45
CA GLN A 137 2.69 -4.07 -2.20
C GLN A 137 2.65 -2.55 -2.48
N GLY A 138 1.49 -1.92 -2.32
CA GLY A 138 1.24 -0.57 -2.84
C GLY A 138 2.04 0.54 -2.16
N VAL A 139 2.06 0.56 -0.83
CA VAL A 139 2.67 1.63 -0.04
C VAL A 139 3.67 1.05 0.95
N LEU A 140 4.87 1.64 0.99
CA LEU A 140 5.84 1.33 2.03
C LEU A 140 5.37 1.94 3.35
N VAL A 141 5.29 1.12 4.40
CA VAL A 141 4.83 1.54 5.73
C VAL A 141 5.99 1.43 6.72
N ASN A 142 6.23 2.51 7.46
CA ASN A 142 7.24 2.53 8.52
C ASN A 142 6.57 2.44 9.89
N ALA A 143 7.32 1.90 10.86
CA ALA A 143 6.89 1.83 12.25
C ALA A 143 7.08 3.15 13.01
N GLU A 144 8.08 3.95 12.61
CA GLU A 144 8.40 5.23 13.24
C GLU A 144 7.21 6.18 13.17
N GLU A 145 6.82 6.70 14.33
CA GLU A 145 5.66 7.58 14.51
C GLU A 145 4.35 7.06 13.88
N ASN A 146 4.23 5.75 13.71
CA ASN A 146 3.04 5.15 13.11
C ASN A 146 1.86 5.14 14.09
N PRO A 147 0.81 5.94 13.84
CA PRO A 147 -0.26 6.08 14.82
C PRO A 147 -1.12 4.83 14.98
N GLN A 148 -1.19 3.93 13.98
CA GLN A 148 -1.85 2.63 14.13
C GLN A 148 -1.16 1.79 15.19
N MET A 149 0.17 1.70 15.10
CA MET A 149 0.98 0.94 16.03
C MET A 149 0.94 1.54 17.44
N MET A 150 1.00 2.88 17.53
CA MET A 150 0.89 3.60 18.80
C MET A 150 -0.47 3.38 19.48
N LEU A 151 -1.57 3.35 18.72
CA LEU A 151 -2.91 3.03 19.23
C LEU A 151 -3.00 1.61 19.75
N TYR A 152 -2.41 0.65 19.05
CA TYR A 152 -2.35 -0.73 19.51
C TYR A 152 -1.55 -0.83 20.82
N ALA A 153 -0.43 -0.11 20.91
CA ALA A 153 0.37 -0.05 22.11
C ALA A 153 -0.41 0.51 23.32
N LEU A 154 -1.13 1.62 23.13
CA LEU A 154 -1.98 2.20 24.18
C LEU A 154 -3.08 1.23 24.64
N GLY A 155 -3.71 0.53 23.70
CA GLY A 155 -4.71 -0.49 24.02
C GLY A 155 -4.14 -1.71 24.75
N ALA A 156 -2.92 -2.12 24.41
CA ALA A 156 -2.22 -3.21 25.10
C ALA A 156 -1.76 -2.81 26.50
N LEU A 157 -1.20 -1.63 26.66
CA LEU A 157 -0.81 -1.08 27.98
C LEU A 157 -2.00 -1.02 28.94
N ARG A 158 -3.20 -0.68 28.47
CA ARG A 158 -4.40 -0.68 29.29
C ARG A 158 -4.70 -2.05 29.89
N ILE A 159 -4.35 -3.13 29.22
CA ILE A 159 -4.60 -4.50 29.67
C ILE A 159 -3.47 -5.01 30.55
N PHE A 160 -2.22 -4.73 30.18
CA PHE A 160 -1.05 -5.44 30.70
C PHE A 160 -0.16 -4.62 31.61
N ASP A 161 -0.23 -3.29 31.58
CA ASP A 161 0.66 -2.42 32.35
C ASP A 161 0.63 -2.68 33.85
N CYS A 162 -0.54 -3.01 34.42
CA CYS A 162 -0.66 -3.34 35.85
C CYS A 162 -0.12 -4.74 36.20
N LEU A 163 0.23 -5.58 35.21
CA LEU A 163 0.71 -6.95 35.41
C LEU A 163 2.20 -7.11 35.10
N TYR A 164 2.72 -6.25 34.22
CA TYR A 164 4.07 -6.38 33.66
C TYR A 164 4.77 -5.02 33.67
N ASP A 165 5.18 -4.44 34.63
CA ASP A 165 5.95 -3.17 34.76
C ASP A 165 6.60 -2.67 33.44
N ILE A 166 5.76 -2.43 32.41
CA ILE A 166 6.18 -2.14 31.03
C ILE A 166 6.77 -0.73 30.97
N GLU A 167 8.05 -0.63 30.62
CA GLU A 167 8.76 0.62 30.48
C GLU A 167 8.92 1.05 29.02
N THR A 168 8.99 0.05 28.11
CA THR A 168 9.34 0.25 26.70
C THR A 168 8.35 -0.45 25.79
N VAL A 169 8.03 0.20 24.68
CA VAL A 169 7.21 -0.37 23.59
C VAL A 169 8.04 -0.45 22.32
N SER A 170 8.16 -1.64 21.79
CA SER A 170 8.71 -1.92 20.47
C SER A 170 7.56 -2.15 19.47
N MET A 171 7.61 -1.53 18.34
CA MET A 171 6.58 -1.62 17.29
C MET A 171 7.24 -2.01 15.99
N THR A 172 6.84 -3.14 15.39
CA THR A 172 7.40 -3.63 14.13
C THR A 172 6.31 -3.77 13.08
N ILE A 173 6.55 -3.19 11.92
CA ILE A 173 5.79 -3.44 10.71
C ILE A 173 6.60 -4.42 9.86
N TYR A 174 6.00 -5.57 9.58
CA TYR A 174 6.56 -6.61 8.75
C TYR A 174 5.85 -6.63 7.39
N GLN A 175 6.55 -6.25 6.33
CA GLN A 175 5.99 -6.11 4.99
C GLN A 175 6.79 -6.97 3.98
N PRO A 176 6.57 -8.29 3.94
CA PRO A 176 7.47 -9.23 3.25
C PRO A 176 7.50 -9.03 1.73
N ARG A 177 6.38 -8.70 1.09
CA ARG A 177 6.33 -8.44 -0.37
C ARG A 177 7.10 -7.18 -0.80
N ARG A 178 7.56 -6.38 0.16
CA ARG A 178 8.38 -5.18 -0.03
C ARG A 178 9.78 -5.31 0.53
N GLU A 179 10.13 -6.49 1.06
CA GLU A 179 11.40 -6.72 1.77
C GLU A 179 11.63 -5.66 2.87
N ASN A 180 10.54 -5.26 3.55
CA ASN A 180 10.57 -4.19 4.54
C ASN A 180 10.24 -4.73 5.93
N VAL A 181 11.19 -4.57 6.84
CA VAL A 181 11.01 -4.74 8.27
C VAL A 181 11.39 -3.42 8.92
N SER A 182 10.42 -2.75 9.51
CA SER A 182 10.60 -1.47 10.15
C SER A 182 10.24 -1.58 11.63
N THR A 183 11.20 -1.32 12.50
CA THR A 183 11.00 -1.35 13.95
C THR A 183 11.28 0.01 14.55
N TRP A 184 10.43 0.43 15.46
CA TRP A 184 10.58 1.65 16.24
C TRP A 184 10.30 1.38 17.71
N VAL A 185 11.15 1.95 18.57
CA VAL A 185 11.10 1.75 20.01
C VAL A 185 10.89 3.10 20.68
N ILE A 186 9.95 3.14 21.63
CA ILE A 186 9.58 4.34 22.39
C ILE A 186 9.34 3.97 23.86
N SER A 187 9.58 4.90 24.75
CA SER A 187 9.20 4.70 26.17
C SER A 187 7.68 4.83 26.36
N VAL A 188 7.14 4.13 27.34
CA VAL A 188 5.73 4.27 27.73
C VAL A 188 5.39 5.72 28.12
N ALA A 189 6.34 6.44 28.71
CA ALA A 189 6.15 7.84 29.10
C ALA A 189 5.94 8.75 27.87
N GLU A 190 6.78 8.61 26.85
CA GLU A 190 6.67 9.37 25.60
C GLU A 190 5.38 9.01 24.83
N LEU A 191 5.02 7.73 24.80
CA LEU A 191 3.77 7.28 24.17
C LEU A 191 2.54 7.87 24.87
N ARG A 192 2.52 7.91 26.19
CA ARG A 192 1.43 8.53 26.96
C ARG A 192 1.38 10.05 26.80
N ASP A 193 2.54 10.70 26.75
CA ASP A 193 2.60 12.13 26.49
C ASP A 193 2.02 12.49 25.11
N TRP A 194 2.38 11.74 24.07
CA TRP A 194 1.77 11.86 22.77
C TRP A 194 0.25 11.61 22.79
N ALA A 195 -0.20 10.60 23.55
CA ALA A 195 -1.62 10.28 23.63
C ALA A 195 -2.43 11.41 24.27
N GLU A 196 -1.94 12.05 25.32
CA GLU A 196 -2.65 13.16 25.97
C GLU A 196 -2.54 14.47 25.19
N LYS A 197 -1.35 14.81 24.64
CA LYS A 197 -1.12 16.11 24.00
C LYS A 197 -1.56 16.16 22.55
N THR A 198 -1.49 15.04 21.83
CA THR A 198 -1.72 15.01 20.38
C THR A 198 -2.93 14.18 20.01
N LEU A 199 -2.97 12.91 20.47
CA LEU A 199 -4.00 11.96 20.05
C LEU A 199 -5.39 12.39 20.52
N LYS A 200 -5.56 12.57 21.82
CA LYS A 200 -6.86 12.80 22.47
C LYS A 200 -7.59 14.05 21.94
N PRO A 201 -6.96 15.24 21.88
CA PRO A 201 -7.65 16.42 21.33
C PRO A 201 -8.02 16.26 19.86
N LYS A 202 -7.16 15.62 19.04
CA LYS A 202 -7.46 15.37 17.62
C LYS A 202 -8.55 14.31 17.43
N ALA A 203 -8.56 13.27 18.28
CA ALA A 203 -9.61 12.25 18.24
C ALA A 203 -10.98 12.81 18.62
N GLU A 204 -11.06 13.75 19.57
CA GLU A 204 -12.29 14.43 19.93
C GLU A 204 -12.86 15.25 18.76
N LEU A 205 -11.99 16.01 18.07
CA LEU A 205 -12.39 16.75 16.86
C LEU A 205 -12.85 15.79 15.76
N ALA A 206 -12.09 14.74 15.50
CA ALA A 206 -12.39 13.76 14.48
C ALA A 206 -13.70 13.01 14.76
N PHE A 207 -13.96 12.67 16.02
CA PHE A 207 -15.21 12.02 16.43
C PHE A 207 -16.43 12.91 16.24
N LYS A 208 -16.30 14.22 16.44
CA LYS A 208 -17.36 15.21 16.16
C LYS A 208 -17.47 15.56 14.68
N GLY A 209 -16.44 15.30 13.87
CA GLY A 209 -16.35 15.76 12.49
C GLY A 209 -15.97 17.24 12.37
N GLU A 210 -15.34 17.77 13.39
CA GLU A 210 -14.89 19.15 13.51
C GLU A 210 -13.41 19.30 13.10
N GLY A 211 -12.93 20.53 12.97
CA GLY A 211 -11.57 20.85 12.56
C GLY A 211 -11.45 21.22 11.08
N GLU A 212 -10.23 21.32 10.60
CA GLU A 212 -9.95 21.75 9.23
C GLU A 212 -9.75 20.56 8.31
N TYR A 213 -10.24 20.69 7.06
CA TYR A 213 -9.91 19.76 5.99
C TYR A 213 -8.46 19.99 5.55
N CYS A 214 -7.60 19.02 5.79
CA CYS A 214 -6.18 19.10 5.47
C CYS A 214 -5.83 18.06 4.39
N PRO A 215 -5.64 18.46 3.13
CA PRO A 215 -5.23 17.56 2.05
C PRO A 215 -3.77 17.12 2.21
N GLY A 216 -3.51 15.83 1.93
CA GLY A 216 -2.18 15.26 2.00
C GLY A 216 -2.13 13.85 1.41
N SER A 217 -1.02 13.13 1.64
CA SER A 217 -0.82 11.75 1.17
C SER A 217 -1.89 10.77 1.68
N TRP A 218 -2.45 11.03 2.85
CA TRP A 218 -3.55 10.25 3.44
C TRP A 218 -4.85 10.31 2.65
N CYS A 219 -5.02 11.30 1.74
CA CYS A 219 -6.22 11.41 0.89
C CYS A 219 -6.37 10.22 -0.07
N GLN A 220 -5.30 9.51 -0.41
CA GLN A 220 -5.38 8.34 -1.29
C GLN A 220 -6.24 7.20 -0.72
N PHE A 221 -6.40 7.16 0.62
CA PHE A 221 -7.22 6.16 1.30
C PHE A 221 -8.57 6.72 1.79
N CYS A 222 -8.90 7.95 1.43
CA CYS A 222 -10.13 8.60 1.83
C CYS A 222 -11.28 8.28 0.86
N LYS A 223 -12.39 7.77 1.36
CA LYS A 223 -13.58 7.47 0.53
C LYS A 223 -14.16 8.71 -0.14
N ALA A 224 -14.03 9.88 0.50
CA ALA A 224 -14.49 11.16 -0.03
C ALA A 224 -13.52 11.80 -1.04
N THR A 225 -12.39 11.16 -1.32
CA THR A 225 -11.24 11.73 -2.06
C THR A 225 -11.63 12.42 -3.37
N VAL A 226 -12.55 11.84 -4.14
CA VAL A 226 -12.98 12.35 -5.45
C VAL A 226 -13.89 13.58 -5.34
N LYS A 227 -14.68 13.67 -4.26
CA LYS A 227 -15.66 14.76 -4.04
C LYS A 227 -15.15 15.83 -3.07
N CYS A 228 -13.97 15.64 -2.47
CA CYS A 228 -13.45 16.55 -1.46
C CYS A 228 -13.00 17.86 -2.09
N ARG A 229 -13.67 18.97 -1.72
CA ARG A 229 -13.37 20.31 -2.20
C ARG A 229 -11.95 20.74 -1.80
N ALA A 230 -11.57 20.55 -0.53
CA ALA A 230 -10.24 20.93 -0.06
C ALA A 230 -9.12 20.24 -0.84
N ARG A 231 -9.29 18.92 -1.18
CA ARG A 231 -8.34 18.21 -2.04
C ARG A 231 -8.31 18.79 -3.45
N ALA A 232 -9.49 19.08 -4.03
CA ALA A 232 -9.57 19.67 -5.36
C ALA A 232 -8.87 21.04 -5.38
N ASP A 233 -9.15 21.91 -4.41
CA ASP A 233 -8.53 23.24 -4.30
C ASP A 233 -7.00 23.12 -4.18
N ALA A 234 -6.50 22.20 -3.35
CA ALA A 234 -5.07 21.95 -3.21
C ALA A 234 -4.41 21.48 -4.52
N LYS A 235 -5.10 20.62 -5.31
CA LYS A 235 -4.59 20.17 -6.61
C LYS A 235 -4.62 21.27 -7.67
N LEU A 236 -5.67 22.09 -7.67
CA LEU A 236 -5.83 23.19 -8.62
C LEU A 236 -4.93 24.40 -8.30
N GLN A 237 -4.29 24.44 -7.12
CA GLN A 237 -3.31 25.50 -6.81
C GLN A 237 -2.14 25.55 -7.80
N LEU A 238 -1.87 24.49 -8.57
CA LEU A 238 -0.89 24.54 -9.67
C LEU A 238 -1.26 25.58 -10.73
N ALA A 239 -2.54 25.92 -10.88
CA ALA A 239 -2.97 27.00 -11.79
C ALA A 239 -2.38 28.39 -11.44
N LYS A 240 -1.87 28.59 -10.22
CA LYS A 240 -1.15 29.84 -9.85
C LYS A 240 0.04 30.13 -10.75
N TYR A 241 0.68 29.10 -11.33
CA TYR A 241 1.82 29.27 -12.22
C TYR A 241 1.43 29.84 -13.59
N GLU A 242 0.17 29.66 -14.02
CA GLU A 242 -0.33 30.20 -15.29
C GLU A 242 -0.33 31.73 -15.30
N PHE A 243 -0.49 32.37 -14.15
CA PHE A 243 -0.58 33.81 -14.00
C PHE A 243 0.67 34.46 -13.38
N ALA A 244 1.71 33.68 -13.11
CA ALA A 244 2.93 34.17 -12.51
C ALA A 244 3.83 34.89 -13.52
N GLN A 245 4.54 35.94 -13.07
CA GLN A 245 5.58 36.63 -13.83
C GLN A 245 6.97 36.29 -13.26
N PRO A 246 7.98 36.08 -14.12
CA PRO A 246 8.01 36.20 -15.59
C PRO A 246 7.25 35.04 -16.29
N PRO A 247 6.98 35.16 -17.64
CA PRO A 247 6.16 34.20 -18.37
C PRO A 247 6.80 32.82 -18.56
N LEU A 248 8.05 32.64 -18.17
CA LEU A 248 8.76 31.36 -18.19
C LEU A 248 9.01 30.87 -16.77
N LEU A 249 8.77 29.59 -16.57
CA LEU A 249 9.07 28.90 -15.30
C LEU A 249 10.58 28.85 -15.06
N SER A 250 11.00 29.11 -13.84
CA SER A 250 12.35 28.82 -13.36
C SER A 250 12.52 27.32 -13.10
N ASP A 251 13.77 26.84 -13.06
CA ASP A 251 14.08 25.43 -12.72
C ASP A 251 13.55 25.04 -11.33
N ALA A 252 13.54 25.96 -10.38
CA ALA A 252 12.98 25.71 -9.04
C ALA A 252 11.46 25.50 -9.08
N GLU A 253 10.73 26.30 -9.87
CA GLU A 253 9.28 26.12 -10.07
C GLU A 253 8.97 24.84 -10.82
N ILE A 254 9.76 24.47 -11.84
CA ILE A 254 9.66 23.18 -12.52
C ILE A 254 9.85 22.03 -11.52
N GLY A 255 10.85 22.11 -10.64
CA GLY A 255 11.08 21.12 -9.60
C GLY A 255 9.90 20.98 -8.62
N ASP A 256 9.29 22.09 -8.19
CA ASP A 256 8.09 22.09 -7.33
C ASP A 256 6.87 21.48 -8.04
N ILE A 257 6.69 21.77 -9.32
CA ILE A 257 5.62 21.19 -10.14
C ILE A 257 5.84 19.68 -10.30
N LEU A 258 7.04 19.24 -10.66
CA LEU A 258 7.36 17.82 -10.84
C LEU A 258 7.03 17.00 -9.60
N GLY A 259 7.31 17.53 -8.40
CA GLY A 259 6.98 16.87 -7.13
C GLY A 259 5.47 16.69 -6.89
N LYS A 260 4.62 17.40 -7.61
CA LYS A 260 3.15 17.39 -7.45
C LYS A 260 2.41 16.68 -8.59
N LEU A 261 3.08 16.45 -9.75
CA LEU A 261 2.43 15.93 -10.95
C LEU A 261 1.84 14.52 -10.78
N ASP A 262 2.56 13.62 -10.11
CA ASP A 262 2.11 12.23 -9.93
C ASP A 262 0.78 12.20 -9.15
N ASP A 263 0.70 12.95 -8.06
CA ASP A 263 -0.49 13.01 -7.22
C ASP A 263 -1.66 13.76 -7.92
N LEU A 264 -1.35 14.79 -8.70
CA LEU A 264 -2.35 15.48 -9.54
C LEU A 264 -2.90 14.54 -10.62
N THR A 265 -2.03 13.82 -11.31
CA THR A 265 -2.43 12.87 -12.37
C THR A 265 -3.29 11.75 -11.80
N LYS A 266 -2.90 11.22 -10.65
CA LYS A 266 -3.67 10.19 -9.95
C LYS A 266 -5.07 10.69 -9.59
N TRP A 267 -5.15 11.88 -9.00
CA TRP A 267 -6.45 12.50 -8.67
C TRP A 267 -7.31 12.75 -9.90
N ALA A 268 -6.73 13.25 -11.01
CA ALA A 268 -7.47 13.47 -12.25
C ALA A 268 -8.04 12.16 -12.81
N ASN A 269 -7.26 11.07 -12.81
CA ASN A 269 -7.73 9.76 -13.25
C ASN A 269 -8.85 9.20 -12.34
N GLU A 270 -8.73 9.35 -11.03
CA GLU A 270 -9.77 8.96 -10.07
C GLU A 270 -11.10 9.73 -10.31
N LEU A 271 -11.00 11.03 -10.58
CA LEU A 271 -12.16 11.86 -10.89
C LEU A 271 -12.86 11.43 -12.18
N MET A 272 -12.06 11.16 -13.24
CA MET A 272 -12.59 10.67 -14.52
C MET A 272 -13.26 9.30 -14.39
N ALA A 273 -12.63 8.37 -13.67
CA ALA A 273 -13.20 7.05 -13.41
C ALA A 273 -14.52 7.13 -12.64
N TYR A 274 -14.57 7.94 -11.58
CA TYR A 274 -15.78 8.18 -10.82
C TYR A 274 -16.90 8.78 -11.70
N ALA A 275 -16.57 9.79 -12.52
CA ALA A 275 -17.56 10.44 -13.38
C ALA A 275 -18.12 9.46 -14.41
N GLN A 276 -17.29 8.62 -15.00
CA GLN A 276 -17.70 7.58 -15.95
C GLN A 276 -18.58 6.53 -15.27
N GLU A 277 -18.15 6.01 -14.12
CA GLU A 277 -18.91 5.02 -13.36
C GLU A 277 -20.30 5.54 -12.97
N ALA A 278 -20.36 6.77 -12.44
CA ALA A 278 -21.62 7.38 -12.05
C ALA A 278 -22.57 7.59 -13.24
N ALA A 279 -22.02 7.93 -14.42
CA ALA A 279 -22.82 8.06 -15.63
C ALA A 279 -23.33 6.71 -16.15
N VAL A 280 -22.48 5.66 -16.14
CA VAL A 280 -22.83 4.32 -16.63
C VAL A 280 -23.79 3.61 -15.68
N ASN A 281 -23.47 3.56 -14.39
CA ASN A 281 -24.19 2.72 -13.43
C ASN A 281 -25.37 3.42 -12.78
N HIS A 282 -25.34 4.76 -12.68
CA HIS A 282 -26.38 5.54 -11.99
C HIS A 282 -27.09 6.56 -12.88
N GLY A 283 -26.79 6.57 -14.20
CA GLY A 283 -27.43 7.48 -15.16
C GLY A 283 -27.15 8.96 -14.89
N LYS A 284 -26.09 9.28 -14.13
CA LYS A 284 -25.76 10.66 -13.75
C LYS A 284 -25.31 11.44 -14.98
N GLN A 285 -25.92 12.61 -15.21
CA GLN A 285 -25.52 13.51 -16.28
C GLN A 285 -24.52 14.55 -15.75
N TRP A 286 -23.48 14.79 -16.53
CA TRP A 286 -22.47 15.80 -16.27
C TRP A 286 -22.59 16.93 -17.29
N PRO A 287 -22.73 18.19 -16.87
CA PRO A 287 -22.80 19.31 -17.80
C PRO A 287 -21.59 19.35 -18.75
N GLY A 288 -21.85 19.40 -20.06
CA GLY A 288 -20.81 19.41 -21.08
C GLY A 288 -20.26 18.04 -21.48
N TYR A 289 -20.74 16.93 -20.89
CA TYR A 289 -20.30 15.57 -21.19
C TYR A 289 -21.46 14.67 -21.61
N LYS A 290 -21.17 13.64 -22.41
CA LYS A 290 -22.14 12.60 -22.81
C LYS A 290 -21.44 11.25 -22.87
N LEU A 291 -22.19 10.17 -22.62
CA LEU A 291 -21.74 8.81 -22.86
C LEU A 291 -21.81 8.51 -24.37
N VAL A 292 -20.77 7.88 -24.86
CA VAL A 292 -20.68 7.35 -26.22
C VAL A 292 -20.02 5.98 -26.18
N GLU A 293 -20.28 5.16 -27.20
CA GLU A 293 -19.53 3.91 -27.38
C GLU A 293 -18.06 4.22 -27.69
N SER A 294 -17.16 3.52 -27.00
CA SER A 294 -15.73 3.64 -27.27
C SER A 294 -15.41 3.11 -28.68
N ARG A 295 -14.37 3.67 -29.31
CA ARG A 295 -13.83 3.13 -30.55
C ARG A 295 -13.27 1.75 -30.29
N THR A 296 -13.76 0.75 -31.04
CA THR A 296 -13.27 -0.63 -30.97
C THR A 296 -12.52 -0.97 -32.26
N ASN A 297 -11.50 -1.81 -32.11
CA ASN A 297 -10.83 -2.38 -33.28
C ASN A 297 -11.65 -3.58 -33.82
N ARG A 298 -11.61 -3.77 -35.12
CA ARG A 298 -12.18 -4.96 -35.73
C ARG A 298 -11.50 -6.21 -35.21
N LYS A 299 -12.27 -7.23 -34.89
CA LYS A 299 -11.81 -8.55 -34.44
C LYS A 299 -12.40 -9.60 -35.37
N TYR A 300 -11.69 -10.70 -35.55
CA TYR A 300 -12.24 -11.87 -36.19
C TYR A 300 -13.33 -12.47 -35.28
N THR A 301 -14.42 -12.93 -35.85
CA THR A 301 -15.52 -13.59 -35.15
C THR A 301 -15.21 -15.06 -34.86
N ASP A 302 -14.47 -15.68 -35.83
CA ASP A 302 -14.06 -17.08 -35.77
C ASP A 302 -12.72 -17.20 -36.53
N GLU A 303 -11.64 -17.47 -35.78
CA GLU A 303 -10.30 -17.55 -36.36
C GLU A 303 -10.14 -18.76 -37.29
N ASP A 304 -10.77 -19.90 -36.98
CA ASP A 304 -10.71 -21.11 -37.81
C ASP A 304 -11.43 -20.91 -39.14
N ALA A 305 -12.58 -20.25 -39.14
CA ALA A 305 -13.31 -19.89 -40.35
C ALA A 305 -12.50 -18.91 -41.21
N VAL A 306 -11.80 -17.94 -40.60
CA VAL A 306 -10.92 -17.00 -41.32
C VAL A 306 -9.75 -17.72 -41.96
N VAL A 307 -9.11 -18.67 -41.24
CA VAL A 307 -8.02 -19.49 -41.76
C VAL A 307 -8.49 -20.33 -42.97
N ALA A 308 -9.65 -20.97 -42.84
CA ALA A 308 -10.23 -21.75 -43.92
C ALA A 308 -10.53 -20.90 -45.17
N ALA A 309 -11.15 -19.75 -45.00
CA ALA A 309 -11.46 -18.82 -46.07
C ALA A 309 -10.22 -18.25 -46.76
N ALA A 310 -9.21 -17.85 -45.98
CA ALA A 310 -7.95 -17.33 -46.51
C ALA A 310 -7.19 -18.39 -47.31
N ARG A 311 -7.13 -19.63 -46.85
CA ARG A 311 -6.51 -20.74 -47.57
C ARG A 311 -7.25 -21.08 -48.86
N ALA A 312 -8.58 -21.10 -48.83
CA ALA A 312 -9.39 -21.29 -50.00
C ALA A 312 -9.18 -20.20 -51.07
N ALA A 313 -8.85 -18.97 -50.62
CA ALA A 313 -8.49 -17.84 -51.49
C ALA A 313 -7.01 -17.85 -51.96
N GLY A 314 -6.23 -18.90 -51.60
CA GLY A 314 -4.83 -19.08 -52.04
C GLY A 314 -3.77 -18.46 -51.13
N TYR A 315 -4.14 -17.91 -49.96
CA TYR A 315 -3.17 -17.35 -49.03
C TYR A 315 -2.75 -18.44 -48.02
N THR A 316 -1.48 -18.86 -48.05
CA THR A 316 -0.96 -19.94 -47.21
C THR A 316 -0.13 -19.45 -46.03
N ASP A 317 0.53 -18.31 -46.12
CA ASP A 317 1.39 -17.73 -45.11
C ASP A 317 0.64 -16.65 -44.31
N ILE A 318 -0.32 -17.11 -43.50
CA ILE A 318 -1.25 -16.25 -42.76
C ILE A 318 -0.96 -16.24 -41.24
N PHE A 319 0.04 -16.99 -40.78
CA PHE A 319 0.42 -17.04 -39.37
C PHE A 319 1.76 -16.38 -39.10
N LYS A 320 1.78 -15.51 -38.08
CA LYS A 320 3.03 -14.98 -37.53
C LYS A 320 3.51 -15.88 -36.41
N LYS A 321 4.61 -16.60 -36.62
CA LYS A 321 5.28 -17.33 -35.55
C LYS A 321 6.11 -16.36 -34.74
N SER A 322 5.91 -16.30 -33.42
CA SER A 322 6.75 -15.54 -32.47
C SER A 322 7.29 -16.48 -31.40
N LEU A 323 8.51 -16.21 -30.94
CA LEU A 323 9.08 -16.90 -29.80
C LEU A 323 8.29 -16.54 -28.56
N ILE A 324 8.02 -17.53 -27.69
CA ILE A 324 7.37 -17.27 -26.41
C ILE A 324 8.25 -16.37 -25.53
N PRO A 325 7.66 -15.52 -24.67
CA PRO A 325 8.40 -14.63 -23.78
C PRO A 325 9.34 -15.39 -22.84
N ILE A 326 10.40 -14.71 -22.40
CA ILE A 326 11.43 -15.30 -21.52
C ILE A 326 10.81 -15.96 -20.29
N THR A 327 9.85 -15.32 -19.63
CA THR A 327 9.16 -15.83 -18.43
C THR A 327 8.41 -17.14 -18.71
N GLU A 328 7.80 -17.27 -19.88
CA GLU A 328 7.11 -18.52 -20.28
C GLU A 328 8.13 -19.60 -20.64
N MET A 329 9.23 -19.24 -21.26
CA MET A 329 10.33 -20.14 -21.56
C MET A 329 10.99 -20.67 -20.28
N GLU A 330 11.20 -19.80 -19.27
CA GLU A 330 11.67 -20.25 -17.95
C GLU A 330 10.72 -21.21 -17.26
N LYS A 331 9.41 -20.98 -17.37
CA LYS A 331 8.40 -21.93 -16.84
C LYS A 331 8.42 -23.26 -17.57
N LEU A 332 8.57 -23.23 -18.89
CA LEU A 332 8.59 -24.43 -19.73
C LEU A 332 9.83 -25.31 -19.47
N MET A 333 11.00 -24.70 -19.37
CA MET A 333 12.28 -25.40 -19.23
C MET A 333 12.70 -25.65 -17.77
N GLY A 334 12.11 -24.92 -16.82
CA GLY A 334 12.61 -24.82 -15.45
C GLY A 334 13.83 -23.91 -15.35
N LYS A 335 13.95 -23.16 -14.26
CA LYS A 335 14.97 -22.12 -14.06
C LYS A 335 16.41 -22.62 -14.26
N LYS A 336 16.72 -23.84 -13.82
CA LYS A 336 18.07 -24.41 -13.90
C LYS A 336 18.45 -24.71 -15.36
N THR A 337 17.61 -25.45 -16.07
CA THR A 337 17.85 -25.78 -17.49
C THR A 337 17.83 -24.53 -18.36
N PHE A 338 16.95 -23.56 -18.09
CA PHE A 338 16.93 -22.29 -18.78
C PHE A 338 18.25 -21.54 -18.64
N ALA A 339 18.77 -21.44 -17.43
CA ALA A 339 20.06 -20.78 -17.18
C ALA A 339 21.24 -21.47 -17.87
N GLU A 340 21.26 -22.81 -17.88
CA GLU A 340 22.32 -23.62 -18.52
C GLU A 340 22.27 -23.49 -20.04
N VAL A 341 21.09 -23.50 -20.66
CA VAL A 341 20.93 -23.56 -22.12
C VAL A 341 20.83 -22.17 -22.75
N LEU A 342 20.08 -21.27 -22.13
CA LEU A 342 19.74 -19.96 -22.68
C LEU A 342 20.33 -18.79 -21.93
N GLY A 343 20.96 -19.01 -20.78
CA GLY A 343 21.49 -17.93 -19.95
C GLY A 343 22.45 -17.00 -20.66
N SER A 344 23.30 -17.52 -21.55
CA SER A 344 24.23 -16.73 -22.37
C SER A 344 23.55 -15.93 -23.48
N LEU A 345 22.30 -16.27 -23.84
CA LEU A 345 21.51 -15.63 -24.89
C LEU A 345 20.52 -14.60 -24.30
N VAL A 346 20.48 -14.45 -22.98
CA VAL A 346 19.60 -13.48 -22.31
C VAL A 346 20.46 -12.35 -21.77
N VAL A 347 20.14 -11.14 -22.16
CA VAL A 347 20.78 -9.92 -21.66
C VAL A 347 19.71 -8.99 -21.06
N LYS A 348 20.05 -8.39 -19.95
CA LYS A 348 19.26 -7.29 -19.37
C LYS A 348 19.86 -5.97 -19.86
N PRO A 349 19.28 -5.32 -20.89
CA PRO A 349 19.80 -4.06 -21.40
C PRO A 349 19.75 -2.98 -20.32
N LYS A 350 20.65 -1.99 -20.40
CA LYS A 350 20.56 -0.80 -19.54
C LYS A 350 19.21 -0.10 -19.76
N GLY A 351 18.53 0.22 -18.66
CA GLY A 351 17.30 0.99 -18.71
C GLY A 351 17.53 2.40 -19.26
N LYS A 352 16.53 2.98 -19.88
CA LYS A 352 16.58 4.40 -20.30
C LYS A 352 16.69 5.29 -19.06
N PRO A 353 17.46 6.40 -19.12
CA PRO A 353 17.44 7.40 -18.06
C PRO A 353 16.01 7.84 -17.74
N THR A 354 15.66 7.82 -16.47
CA THR A 354 14.33 8.18 -15.99
C THR A 354 14.51 9.16 -14.84
N LEU A 355 13.75 10.24 -14.86
CA LEU A 355 13.73 11.20 -13.76
C LEU A 355 12.86 10.65 -12.63
N VAL A 356 13.41 10.61 -11.43
CA VAL A 356 12.73 10.10 -10.23
C VAL A 356 13.01 11.04 -9.05
N PRO A 357 12.19 11.00 -7.97
CA PRO A 357 12.47 11.75 -6.76
C PRO A 357 13.87 11.46 -6.19
N ALA A 358 14.48 12.43 -5.56
CA ALA A 358 15.82 12.29 -4.96
C ALA A 358 15.89 11.20 -3.87
N SER A 359 14.74 10.84 -3.29
CA SER A 359 14.58 9.75 -2.32
C SER A 359 14.60 8.34 -2.92
N ASP A 360 14.58 8.21 -4.27
CA ASP A 360 14.68 6.90 -4.92
C ASP A 360 16.02 6.24 -4.60
N ARG A 361 15.99 4.95 -4.24
CA ARG A 361 17.18 4.21 -3.79
C ARG A 361 18.19 3.89 -4.89
N ARG A 362 17.82 4.07 -6.17
CA ARG A 362 18.72 3.81 -7.30
C ARG A 362 19.81 4.87 -7.38
N PRO A 363 21.05 4.50 -7.73
CA PRO A 363 22.14 5.46 -7.86
C PRO A 363 21.85 6.47 -8.96
N ALA A 364 22.15 7.73 -8.71
CA ALA A 364 22.00 8.79 -9.70
C ALA A 364 22.94 8.57 -10.89
N ILE A 365 22.44 8.83 -12.09
CA ILE A 365 23.23 8.82 -13.31
C ILE A 365 23.89 10.20 -13.47
N THR A 366 25.22 10.24 -13.51
CA THR A 366 25.97 11.47 -13.86
C THR A 366 25.92 11.65 -15.38
N THR A 367 25.25 12.68 -15.83
CA THR A 367 25.08 12.99 -17.27
C THR A 367 26.31 13.66 -17.91
N THR A 368 27.41 13.80 -17.18
CA THR A 368 28.69 14.33 -17.69
C THR A 368 29.31 13.49 -18.80
N GLY A 369 28.88 12.23 -18.98
CA GLY A 369 29.33 11.36 -20.07
C GLY A 369 28.63 11.59 -21.42
N ALA A 370 27.41 12.16 -21.44
CA ALA A 370 26.66 12.31 -22.69
C ALA A 370 27.28 13.31 -23.68
N LYS A 371 28.16 14.22 -23.24
CA LYS A 371 28.91 15.12 -24.12
C LYS A 371 30.17 14.45 -24.69
N GLN A 372 30.72 13.42 -24.07
CA GLN A 372 31.88 12.70 -24.58
C GLN A 372 31.51 11.66 -25.63
N ASP A 373 30.36 11.00 -25.51
CA ASP A 373 29.91 9.99 -26.48
C ASP A 373 29.54 10.59 -27.85
N PHE A 374 29.33 11.90 -27.94
CA PHE A 374 29.06 12.60 -29.23
C PHE A 374 30.33 13.19 -29.88
N THR A 375 31.48 13.16 -29.21
CA THR A 375 32.74 13.66 -29.79
C THR A 375 33.53 12.60 -30.56
N ASP A 376 33.19 11.31 -30.40
CA ASP A 376 33.90 10.20 -31.04
C ASP A 376 33.30 9.76 -32.38
N TYR A 377 32.21 10.41 -32.83
CA TYR A 377 31.66 10.20 -34.18
C TYR A 377 32.12 11.31 -35.13
N LYS A 378 33.42 11.41 -35.39
CA LYS A 378 33.94 12.06 -36.60
C LYS A 378 34.08 10.97 -37.65
N GLY A 379 33.11 10.91 -38.53
CA GLY A 379 33.07 10.02 -39.65
C GLY A 379 34.32 10.18 -40.54
N GLU A 380 34.84 9.08 -41.00
CA GLU A 380 35.57 8.99 -42.20
C GLU A 380 34.60 9.13 -43.39
N LEU A 381 34.85 10.15 -44.18
CA LEU A 381 34.35 10.29 -45.55
C LEU A 381 35.27 9.51 -46.49
#